data_22b68b3a58631ae8479f7591dc5d5248
#
_entry.id   22b68b3a58631ae8479f7591dc5d5248
#
_cell.length_a   1.000
_cell.length_b   1.000
_cell.length_c   1.000
_cell.angle_alpha   90.00
_cell.angle_beta   90.00
_cell.angle_gamma   90.00
#
_symmetry.space_group_name_H-M   'P 1'
#
loop_
_entity.id
_entity.type
_entity.pdbx_description
1 polymer ?
#
loop_
_entity_poly.entity_id
_entity_poly.type
_entity_poly.pdbx_seq_one_letter_code
_entity_poly.pdbx_strand_id
1 'polypeptide(L)'
;SRGGSLIFAWMEMTGNENPFYEYYDEVLEILRTYDVTISLGDALRPGSTADSTDAAQISELIELGDLTKRAWEKDVQVMVEGPGHMAMNEIAANMTLQKRLCHGAPFYVLGPLVTDIAPGYDHITSAIGGAIAASSGANFLCYVTPAEHLRLPDLQDVREGIVASKIAAHAADIANGIPYAREQDNRMSEARQRIDWEGMFACAIDPEKARNYFESRPPQERHTCSMCGKMCAMRTSNRILNGEDVTFCEADSEQS
;
A
#
# COMPACT_ATOMS: atom_id res chain seq x y z
N SER A 1 -13.91 -3.21 -13.42
CA SER A 1 -12.80 -4.19 -13.45
C SER A 1 -12.81 -5.02 -14.72
N ARG A 2 -11.71 -5.72 -15.03
CA ARG A 2 -11.64 -6.61 -16.22
C ARG A 2 -12.65 -7.75 -16.14
N GLY A 3 -12.75 -8.39 -14.98
CA GLY A 3 -13.72 -9.46 -14.73
C GLY A 3 -15.15 -8.95 -14.86
N GLY A 4 -15.45 -7.81 -14.25
CA GLY A 4 -16.76 -7.16 -14.34
C GLY A 4 -17.17 -6.84 -15.78
N SER A 5 -16.27 -6.27 -16.59
CA SER A 5 -16.58 -5.95 -17.97
C SER A 5 -16.82 -7.18 -18.86
N LEU A 6 -16.14 -8.29 -18.58
CA LEU A 6 -16.38 -9.56 -19.28
C LEU A 6 -17.74 -10.15 -18.93
N ILE A 7 -18.11 -10.14 -17.65
CA ILE A 7 -19.44 -10.61 -17.21
C ILE A 7 -20.54 -9.68 -17.76
N PHE A 8 -20.34 -8.37 -17.70
CA PHE A 8 -21.28 -7.41 -18.28
C PHE A 8 -21.52 -7.67 -19.78
N ALA A 9 -20.45 -7.87 -20.56
CA ALA A 9 -20.57 -8.22 -21.96
C ALA A 9 -21.31 -9.55 -22.18
N TRP A 10 -21.07 -10.55 -21.32
CA TRP A 10 -21.77 -11.83 -21.38
C TRP A 10 -23.26 -11.66 -21.08
N MET A 11 -23.63 -10.90 -20.06
CA MET A 11 -25.01 -10.56 -19.72
C MET A 11 -25.73 -9.88 -20.89
N GLU A 12 -25.12 -8.90 -21.52
CA GLU A 12 -25.64 -8.18 -22.68
C GLU A 12 -25.83 -9.11 -23.89
N MET A 13 -24.87 -10.00 -24.15
CA MET A 13 -24.95 -10.94 -25.29
C MET A 13 -25.98 -12.04 -25.10
N THR A 14 -26.23 -12.48 -23.89
CA THR A 14 -27.06 -13.64 -23.59
C THR A 14 -28.46 -13.27 -23.08
N GLY A 15 -28.62 -12.06 -22.53
CA GLY A 15 -29.80 -11.63 -21.82
C GLY A 15 -30.02 -12.31 -20.47
N ASN A 16 -28.98 -12.99 -19.95
CA ASN A 16 -29.03 -13.67 -18.66
C ASN A 16 -28.37 -12.81 -17.57
N GLU A 17 -28.72 -13.11 -16.31
CA GLU A 17 -28.10 -12.48 -15.14
C GLU A 17 -26.68 -12.98 -14.96
N ASN A 18 -25.87 -12.22 -14.20
CA ASN A 18 -24.54 -12.62 -13.77
C ASN A 18 -24.59 -14.00 -13.08
N PRO A 19 -23.95 -15.04 -13.63
CA PRO A 19 -24.07 -16.40 -13.07
C PRO A 19 -23.51 -16.52 -11.65
N PHE A 20 -22.52 -15.71 -11.25
CA PHE A 20 -22.00 -15.70 -9.87
C PHE A 20 -23.00 -15.07 -8.88
N TYR A 21 -23.89 -14.22 -9.38
CA TYR A 21 -24.97 -13.64 -8.59
C TYR A 21 -26.20 -14.58 -8.58
N GLU A 22 -26.59 -15.08 -9.73
CA GLU A 22 -27.74 -15.96 -9.89
C GLU A 22 -27.58 -17.28 -9.09
N TYR A 23 -26.41 -17.90 -9.17
CA TYR A 23 -26.09 -19.16 -8.48
C TYR A 23 -25.22 -18.94 -7.25
N TYR A 24 -25.41 -17.81 -6.56
CA TYR A 24 -24.54 -17.44 -5.43
C TYR A 24 -24.60 -18.46 -4.31
N ASP A 25 -25.78 -18.99 -3.99
CA ASP A 25 -25.93 -19.98 -2.91
C ASP A 25 -25.23 -21.31 -3.21
N GLU A 26 -25.21 -21.75 -4.46
CA GLU A 26 -24.46 -22.94 -4.90
C GLU A 26 -22.95 -22.71 -4.79
N VAL A 27 -22.47 -21.50 -5.15
CA VAL A 27 -21.07 -21.11 -4.95
C VAL A 27 -20.72 -21.15 -3.46
N LEU A 28 -21.56 -20.63 -2.59
CA LEU A 28 -21.35 -20.65 -1.14
C LEU A 28 -21.26 -22.07 -0.56
N GLU A 29 -22.09 -23.01 -1.02
CA GLU A 29 -22.03 -24.42 -0.58
C GLU A 29 -20.69 -25.08 -0.97
N ILE A 30 -20.15 -24.77 -2.15
CA ILE A 30 -18.82 -25.23 -2.55
C ILE A 30 -17.75 -24.64 -1.64
N LEU A 31 -17.77 -23.31 -1.45
CA LEU A 31 -16.78 -22.59 -0.63
C LEU A 31 -16.81 -23.09 0.83
N ARG A 32 -17.98 -23.30 1.41
CA ARG A 32 -18.15 -23.87 2.74
C ARG A 32 -17.52 -25.27 2.86
N THR A 33 -17.72 -26.11 1.85
CA THR A 33 -17.22 -27.48 1.84
C THR A 33 -15.68 -27.52 1.93
N TYR A 34 -15.01 -26.55 1.30
CA TYR A 34 -13.55 -26.49 1.21
C TYR A 34 -12.93 -25.44 2.14
N ASP A 35 -13.71 -24.81 3.03
CA ASP A 35 -13.28 -23.76 3.95
C ASP A 35 -12.56 -22.60 3.22
N VAL A 36 -13.17 -22.10 2.14
CA VAL A 36 -12.61 -21.04 1.29
C VAL A 36 -13.31 -19.72 1.57
N THR A 37 -12.54 -18.68 1.84
CA THR A 37 -13.02 -17.30 1.96
C THR A 37 -13.43 -16.76 0.59
N ILE A 38 -14.63 -16.18 0.49
CA ILE A 38 -15.02 -15.45 -0.72
C ILE A 38 -14.49 -14.02 -0.71
N SER A 39 -13.92 -13.59 -1.83
CA SER A 39 -13.62 -12.18 -2.11
C SER A 39 -14.73 -11.62 -3.00
N LEU A 40 -15.61 -10.83 -2.41
CA LEU A 40 -16.72 -10.18 -3.12
C LEU A 40 -16.18 -8.96 -3.85
N GLY A 41 -16.01 -9.09 -5.15
CA GLY A 41 -15.35 -8.08 -5.95
C GLY A 41 -16.30 -7.19 -6.68
N ASP A 42 -15.76 -6.17 -7.07
CA ASP A 42 -15.92 -4.80 -7.44
C ASP A 42 -15.87 -4.67 -8.97
N ALA A 43 -16.93 -5.14 -9.62
CA ALA A 43 -17.09 -5.01 -11.07
C ALA A 43 -17.06 -3.53 -11.50
N LEU A 44 -17.67 -2.67 -10.68
CA LEU A 44 -17.88 -1.25 -10.91
C LEU A 44 -16.92 -0.35 -10.10
N ARG A 45 -15.78 -0.87 -9.64
CA ARG A 45 -14.77 -0.02 -8.98
C ARG A 45 -14.32 1.11 -9.92
N PRO A 46 -14.04 2.32 -9.42
CA PRO A 46 -13.55 3.43 -10.23
C PRO A 46 -12.30 3.06 -11.03
N GLY A 47 -12.35 3.27 -12.34
CA GLY A 47 -11.22 3.14 -13.27
C GLY A 47 -10.50 4.46 -13.54
N SER A 48 -11.06 5.56 -13.02
CA SER A 48 -10.49 6.90 -13.01
C SER A 48 -11.00 7.65 -11.79
N THR A 49 -10.34 8.74 -11.41
CA THR A 49 -10.83 9.60 -10.32
C THR A 49 -12.18 10.24 -10.61
N ALA A 50 -12.58 10.34 -11.88
CA ALA A 50 -13.88 10.84 -12.30
C ALA A 50 -15.04 9.90 -11.97
N ASP A 51 -14.78 8.60 -11.81
CA ASP A 51 -15.81 7.57 -11.51
C ASP A 51 -15.94 7.34 -9.99
N SER A 52 -15.10 7.98 -9.21
CA SER A 52 -14.99 7.79 -7.76
C SER A 52 -16.29 8.24 -7.06
N THR A 53 -16.79 7.39 -6.16
CA THR A 53 -17.98 7.67 -5.33
C THR A 53 -19.25 7.96 -6.16
N ASP A 54 -19.32 7.45 -7.38
CA ASP A 54 -20.51 7.59 -8.21
C ASP A 54 -21.63 6.64 -7.77
N ALA A 55 -22.80 6.79 -8.39
CA ALA A 55 -23.97 5.98 -8.06
C ALA A 55 -23.74 4.49 -8.37
N ALA A 56 -22.95 4.17 -9.38
CA ALA A 56 -22.67 2.78 -9.75
C ALA A 56 -21.80 2.10 -8.70
N GLN A 57 -20.72 2.74 -8.28
CA GLN A 57 -19.85 2.23 -7.20
C GLN A 57 -20.62 2.03 -5.90
N ILE A 58 -21.43 3.00 -5.49
CA ILE A 58 -22.18 2.93 -4.23
C ILE A 58 -23.29 1.87 -4.31
N SER A 59 -23.97 1.73 -5.44
CA SER A 59 -25.00 0.69 -5.62
C SER A 59 -24.39 -0.71 -5.53
N GLU A 60 -23.23 -0.93 -6.16
CA GLU A 60 -22.50 -2.20 -6.03
C GLU A 60 -22.12 -2.46 -4.57
N LEU A 61 -21.62 -1.46 -3.85
CA LEU A 61 -21.23 -1.64 -2.45
C LEU A 61 -22.41 -2.03 -1.56
N ILE A 62 -23.61 -1.53 -1.81
CA ILE A 62 -24.83 -1.93 -1.10
C ILE A 62 -25.12 -3.40 -1.37
N GLU A 63 -25.07 -3.84 -2.63
CA GLU A 63 -25.31 -5.24 -3.01
C GLU A 63 -24.28 -6.18 -2.39
N LEU A 64 -22.99 -5.80 -2.39
CA LEU A 64 -21.93 -6.56 -1.72
C LEU A 64 -22.18 -6.69 -0.21
N GLY A 65 -22.82 -5.71 0.40
CA GLY A 65 -23.26 -5.78 1.80
C GLY A 65 -24.33 -6.85 2.03
N ASP A 66 -25.30 -6.98 1.15
CA ASP A 66 -26.34 -8.00 1.24
C ASP A 66 -25.80 -9.40 0.92
N LEU A 67 -24.90 -9.52 -0.07
CA LEU A 67 -24.20 -10.77 -0.35
C LEU A 67 -23.29 -11.21 0.81
N THR A 68 -22.71 -10.27 1.53
CA THR A 68 -21.91 -10.54 2.74
C THR A 68 -22.74 -11.24 3.81
N LYS A 69 -23.98 -10.78 4.09
CA LYS A 69 -24.87 -11.44 5.06
C LYS A 69 -25.23 -12.85 4.63
N ARG A 70 -25.59 -13.03 3.35
CA ARG A 70 -25.92 -14.35 2.80
C ARG A 70 -24.77 -15.33 2.95
N ALA A 71 -23.53 -14.90 2.71
CA ALA A 71 -22.34 -15.73 2.91
C ALA A 71 -22.15 -16.12 4.37
N TRP A 72 -22.29 -15.19 5.30
CA TRP A 72 -22.17 -15.48 6.74
C TRP A 72 -23.26 -16.41 7.25
N GLU A 73 -24.50 -16.30 6.74
CA GLU A 73 -25.59 -17.25 7.06
C GLU A 73 -25.30 -18.69 6.60
N LYS A 74 -24.36 -18.84 5.67
CA LYS A 74 -23.87 -20.12 5.14
C LYS A 74 -22.50 -20.53 5.73
N ASP A 75 -22.04 -19.86 6.76
CA ASP A 75 -20.74 -20.10 7.40
C ASP A 75 -19.54 -19.90 6.42
N VAL A 76 -19.66 -19.01 5.44
CA VAL A 76 -18.58 -18.65 4.50
C VAL A 76 -17.96 -17.33 4.91
N GLN A 77 -16.63 -17.32 5.07
CA GLN A 77 -15.86 -16.10 5.34
C GLN A 77 -15.86 -15.17 4.12
N VAL A 78 -15.90 -13.86 4.37
CA VAL A 78 -16.00 -12.84 3.34
C VAL A 78 -14.89 -11.81 3.52
N MET A 79 -14.28 -11.37 2.43
CA MET A 79 -13.72 -10.04 2.30
C MET A 79 -14.37 -9.32 1.12
N VAL A 80 -14.51 -8.01 1.21
CA VAL A 80 -15.11 -7.17 0.17
C VAL A 80 -13.99 -6.43 -0.54
N GLU A 81 -14.02 -6.43 -1.87
CA GLU A 81 -13.09 -5.63 -2.67
C GLU A 81 -13.63 -4.22 -2.88
N GLY A 82 -12.75 -3.26 -3.08
CA GLY A 82 -13.14 -1.87 -3.12
C GLY A 82 -12.25 -0.99 -4.01
N PRO A 83 -12.35 0.33 -3.85
CA PRO A 83 -12.06 1.27 -4.91
C PRO A 83 -10.63 1.18 -5.44
N GLY A 84 -10.53 1.43 -6.76
CA GLY A 84 -9.29 1.59 -7.49
C GLY A 84 -8.84 3.05 -7.49
N HIS A 85 -9.30 3.85 -8.47
CA HIS A 85 -8.95 5.26 -8.54
C HIS A 85 -9.88 6.11 -7.65
N MET A 86 -9.32 6.98 -6.81
CA MET A 86 -10.12 7.80 -5.91
C MET A 86 -9.33 8.99 -5.38
N ALA A 87 -9.89 10.19 -5.44
CA ALA A 87 -9.28 11.39 -4.87
C ALA A 87 -9.08 11.25 -3.35
N MET A 88 -7.99 11.80 -2.83
CA MET A 88 -7.59 11.64 -1.41
C MET A 88 -8.68 12.01 -0.41
N ASN A 89 -9.43 13.06 -0.69
CA ASN A 89 -10.49 13.58 0.18
C ASN A 89 -11.72 12.64 0.29
N GLU A 90 -11.87 11.67 -0.60
CA GLU A 90 -13.00 10.74 -0.62
C GLU A 90 -12.69 9.40 0.08
N ILE A 91 -11.42 9.05 0.22
CA ILE A 91 -10.98 7.73 0.68
C ILE A 91 -11.55 7.38 2.06
N ALA A 92 -11.38 8.26 3.05
CA ALA A 92 -11.83 7.98 4.41
C ALA A 92 -13.35 7.80 4.51
N ALA A 93 -14.12 8.58 3.73
CA ALA A 93 -15.57 8.44 3.66
C ALA A 93 -15.97 7.09 3.07
N ASN A 94 -15.30 6.65 1.99
CA ASN A 94 -15.55 5.34 1.38
C ASN A 94 -15.20 4.18 2.31
N MET A 95 -14.13 4.26 3.11
CA MET A 95 -13.82 3.26 4.13
C MET A 95 -14.95 3.17 5.17
N THR A 96 -15.45 4.33 5.62
CA THR A 96 -16.57 4.39 6.56
C THR A 96 -17.85 3.80 5.97
N LEU A 97 -18.18 4.12 4.72
CA LEU A 97 -19.34 3.59 4.01
C LEU A 97 -19.28 2.07 3.91
N GLN A 98 -18.15 1.50 3.47
CA GLN A 98 -17.96 0.06 3.40
C GLN A 98 -18.21 -0.62 4.75
N LYS A 99 -17.61 -0.11 5.82
CA LYS A 99 -17.80 -0.70 7.15
C LYS A 99 -19.25 -0.68 7.59
N ARG A 100 -20.01 0.35 7.22
CA ARG A 100 -21.43 0.45 7.54
C ARG A 100 -22.31 -0.46 6.65
N LEU A 101 -22.10 -0.40 5.35
CA LEU A 101 -22.90 -1.13 4.37
C LEU A 101 -22.59 -2.63 4.36
N CYS A 102 -21.32 -3.01 4.51
CA CYS A 102 -20.88 -4.40 4.53
C CYS A 102 -20.65 -4.96 5.95
N HIS A 103 -21.33 -4.40 6.97
CA HIS A 103 -21.43 -4.94 8.33
C HIS A 103 -20.08 -5.17 9.03
N GLY A 104 -19.06 -4.39 8.69
CA GLY A 104 -17.72 -4.52 9.25
C GLY A 104 -16.83 -5.56 8.56
N ALA A 105 -17.28 -6.18 7.48
CA ALA A 105 -16.46 -7.14 6.73
C ALA A 105 -15.09 -6.55 6.38
N PRO A 106 -14.03 -7.39 6.31
CA PRO A 106 -12.72 -6.97 5.83
C PRO A 106 -12.80 -6.32 4.46
N PHE A 107 -12.05 -5.23 4.27
CA PHE A 107 -12.04 -4.45 3.04
C PHE A 107 -10.68 -4.53 2.36
N TYR A 108 -10.66 -5.00 1.12
CA TYR A 108 -9.50 -5.13 0.26
C TYR A 108 -9.56 -4.06 -0.84
N VAL A 109 -8.63 -3.12 -0.87
CA VAL A 109 -8.67 -1.98 -1.79
C VAL A 109 -7.53 -2.05 -2.82
N LEU A 110 -7.81 -1.59 -4.04
CA LEU A 110 -6.82 -1.47 -5.10
C LEU A 110 -6.18 -0.08 -5.07
N GLY A 111 -5.22 0.09 -4.19
CA GLY A 111 -4.62 1.38 -3.93
C GLY A 111 -5.26 2.03 -2.70
N PRO A 112 -6.13 3.05 -2.86
CA PRO A 112 -6.56 3.73 -4.10
C PRO A 112 -5.50 4.59 -4.77
N LEU A 113 -5.58 4.67 -6.10
CA LEU A 113 -4.74 5.57 -6.91
C LEU A 113 -5.31 6.99 -6.82
N VAL A 114 -4.56 7.91 -6.26
CA VAL A 114 -5.06 9.25 -5.89
C VAL A 114 -5.05 10.28 -7.02
N THR A 115 -4.48 9.92 -8.18
CA THR A 115 -4.46 10.75 -9.39
C THR A 115 -4.23 9.87 -10.62
N ASP A 116 -4.75 10.30 -11.77
CA ASP A 116 -4.69 9.56 -13.04
C ASP A 116 -3.54 10.02 -13.95
N ILE A 117 -2.83 11.10 -13.60
CA ILE A 117 -1.82 11.73 -14.48
C ILE A 117 -0.39 11.22 -14.26
N ALA A 118 -0.22 10.09 -13.59
CA ALA A 118 1.10 9.57 -13.24
C ALA A 118 1.38 8.15 -13.80
N PRO A 119 1.13 7.88 -15.09
CA PRO A 119 1.44 6.57 -15.66
C PRO A 119 2.92 6.25 -15.52
N GLY A 120 3.23 5.01 -15.14
CA GLY A 120 4.59 4.56 -14.77
C GLY A 120 4.93 4.78 -13.29
N TYR A 121 4.07 5.48 -12.54
CA TYR A 121 4.22 5.75 -11.10
C TYR A 121 2.99 5.33 -10.30
N ASP A 122 2.14 4.48 -10.85
CA ASP A 122 0.89 4.05 -10.21
C ASP A 122 1.11 3.37 -8.86
N HIS A 123 2.24 2.69 -8.66
CA HIS A 123 2.66 2.16 -7.36
C HIS A 123 2.86 3.26 -6.29
N ILE A 124 3.27 4.46 -6.69
CA ILE A 124 3.42 5.60 -5.77
C ILE A 124 2.05 6.19 -5.44
N THR A 125 1.21 6.45 -6.47
CA THR A 125 -0.15 7.00 -6.26
C THR A 125 -1.01 6.05 -5.42
N SER A 126 -0.87 4.74 -5.64
CA SER A 126 -1.47 3.66 -4.87
C SER A 126 -0.97 3.63 -3.41
N ALA A 127 0.34 3.81 -3.19
CA ALA A 127 0.88 3.85 -1.83
C ALA A 127 0.35 5.03 -1.01
N ILE A 128 0.18 6.20 -1.64
CA ILE A 128 -0.41 7.37 -0.99
C ILE A 128 -1.85 7.07 -0.54
N GLY A 129 -2.69 6.64 -1.47
CA GLY A 129 -4.08 6.32 -1.17
C GLY A 129 -4.23 5.11 -0.26
N GLY A 130 -3.37 4.10 -0.43
CA GLY A 130 -3.34 2.91 0.42
C GLY A 130 -3.02 3.23 1.88
N ALA A 131 -2.09 4.14 2.15
CA ALA A 131 -1.80 4.59 3.51
C ALA A 131 -3.02 5.28 4.14
N ILE A 132 -3.72 6.12 3.38
CA ILE A 132 -4.95 6.78 3.86
C ILE A 132 -6.06 5.75 4.08
N ALA A 133 -6.27 4.84 3.13
CA ALA A 133 -7.30 3.81 3.24
C ALA A 133 -7.06 2.89 4.45
N ALA A 134 -5.85 2.39 4.62
CA ALA A 134 -5.50 1.49 5.72
C ALA A 134 -5.58 2.19 7.09
N SER A 135 -5.16 3.47 7.19
CA SER A 135 -5.35 4.24 8.42
C SER A 135 -6.82 4.61 8.70
N SER A 136 -7.70 4.49 7.69
CA SER A 136 -9.14 4.79 7.79
C SER A 136 -10.03 3.54 7.86
N GLY A 137 -9.45 2.32 7.87
CA GLY A 137 -10.21 1.10 8.11
C GLY A 137 -10.13 0.02 7.02
N ALA A 138 -9.38 0.19 5.93
CA ALA A 138 -9.09 -0.90 5.02
C ALA A 138 -8.22 -1.97 5.72
N ASN A 139 -8.43 -3.23 5.39
CA ASN A 139 -7.75 -4.37 6.01
C ASN A 139 -6.66 -4.95 5.13
N PHE A 140 -6.82 -4.85 3.81
CA PHE A 140 -5.88 -5.38 2.83
C PHE A 140 -5.61 -4.33 1.75
N LEU A 141 -4.36 -4.24 1.33
CA LEU A 141 -3.93 -3.42 0.20
C LEU A 141 -3.51 -4.32 -0.96
N CYS A 142 -4.15 -4.18 -2.11
CA CYS A 142 -3.63 -4.73 -3.35
C CYS A 142 -2.41 -3.92 -3.79
N TYR A 143 -1.30 -4.59 -4.14
CA TYR A 143 -0.19 -3.87 -4.73
C TYR A 143 -0.52 -3.43 -6.16
N VAL A 144 0.00 -2.30 -6.56
CA VAL A 144 -0.06 -1.78 -7.92
C VAL A 144 1.37 -1.61 -8.40
N THR A 145 1.64 -1.96 -9.65
CA THR A 145 2.99 -1.92 -10.21
C THR A 145 3.23 -0.63 -11.00
N PRO A 146 4.51 -0.26 -11.27
CA PRO A 146 4.82 0.81 -12.21
C PRO A 146 4.28 0.56 -13.63
N ALA A 147 4.05 -0.70 -13.98
CA ALA A 147 3.56 -1.12 -15.30
C ALA A 147 2.04 -1.01 -15.44
N GLU A 148 1.30 -0.71 -14.36
CA GLU A 148 -0.17 -0.62 -14.38
C GLU A 148 -0.65 0.31 -15.49
N HIS A 149 -1.71 -0.10 -16.21
CA HIS A 149 -2.27 0.57 -17.39
C HIS A 149 -1.34 0.70 -18.62
N LEU A 150 -0.08 0.24 -18.54
CA LEU A 150 0.90 0.38 -19.64
C LEU A 150 1.30 -0.94 -20.29
N ARG A 151 1.60 -1.97 -19.49
CA ARG A 151 2.03 -3.29 -19.97
C ARG A 151 1.87 -4.37 -18.91
N LEU A 152 2.08 -5.63 -19.27
CA LEU A 152 2.20 -6.70 -18.27
C LEU A 152 3.44 -6.45 -17.42
N PRO A 153 3.31 -6.56 -16.09
CA PRO A 153 4.44 -6.36 -15.18
C PRO A 153 5.47 -7.48 -15.29
N ASP A 154 6.74 -7.14 -15.19
CA ASP A 154 7.81 -8.09 -14.95
C ASP A 154 8.06 -8.27 -13.44
N LEU A 155 9.04 -9.13 -13.09
CA LEU A 155 9.35 -9.43 -11.70
C LEU A 155 9.79 -8.19 -10.90
N GLN A 156 10.51 -7.28 -11.54
CA GLN A 156 10.97 -6.05 -10.89
C GLN A 156 9.81 -5.09 -10.63
N ASP A 157 8.89 -4.94 -11.59
CA ASP A 157 7.68 -4.15 -11.40
C ASP A 157 6.85 -4.67 -10.21
N VAL A 158 6.68 -6.00 -10.12
CA VAL A 158 5.97 -6.64 -9.00
C VAL A 158 6.66 -6.35 -7.68
N ARG A 159 8.00 -6.49 -7.63
CA ARG A 159 8.78 -6.16 -6.43
C ARG A 159 8.57 -4.71 -5.99
N GLU A 160 8.63 -3.76 -6.92
CA GLU A 160 8.43 -2.34 -6.61
C GLU A 160 7.02 -2.04 -6.09
N GLY A 161 6.01 -2.64 -6.72
CA GLY A 161 4.61 -2.51 -6.25
C GLY A 161 4.40 -3.08 -4.85
N ILE A 162 4.97 -4.26 -4.56
CA ILE A 162 4.90 -4.87 -3.22
C ILE A 162 5.60 -4.00 -2.17
N VAL A 163 6.80 -3.48 -2.48
CA VAL A 163 7.54 -2.61 -1.56
C VAL A 163 6.75 -1.33 -1.29
N ALA A 164 6.19 -0.69 -2.32
CA ALA A 164 5.35 0.49 -2.17
C ALA A 164 4.14 0.24 -1.26
N SER A 165 3.44 -0.89 -1.45
CA SER A 165 2.31 -1.29 -0.61
C SER A 165 2.71 -1.61 0.83
N LYS A 166 3.87 -2.24 1.04
CA LYS A 166 4.42 -2.46 2.39
C LYS A 166 4.73 -1.16 3.12
N ILE A 167 5.27 -0.15 2.39
CA ILE A 167 5.54 1.18 2.97
C ILE A 167 4.22 1.85 3.38
N ALA A 168 3.19 1.78 2.53
CA ALA A 168 1.87 2.31 2.82
C ALA A 168 1.23 1.65 4.05
N ALA A 169 1.26 0.32 4.11
CA ALA A 169 0.74 -0.46 5.23
C ALA A 169 1.48 -0.13 6.54
N HIS A 170 2.81 -0.09 6.52
CA HIS A 170 3.62 0.26 7.68
C HIS A 170 3.32 1.67 8.20
N ALA A 171 3.17 2.65 7.29
CA ALA A 171 2.79 4.01 7.66
C ALA A 171 1.40 4.06 8.33
N ALA A 172 0.43 3.27 7.82
CA ALA A 172 -0.88 3.15 8.42
C ALA A 172 -0.84 2.44 9.79
N ASP A 173 -0.03 1.39 9.93
CA ASP A 173 0.16 0.69 11.21
C ASP A 173 0.68 1.63 12.30
N ILE A 174 1.64 2.51 11.95
CA ILE A 174 2.13 3.56 12.87
C ILE A 174 0.99 4.51 13.26
N ALA A 175 0.19 4.98 12.28
CA ALA A 175 -0.92 5.89 12.51
C ALA A 175 -2.01 5.24 13.38
N ASN A 176 -2.25 3.95 13.21
CA ASN A 176 -3.21 3.16 13.99
C ASN A 176 -2.68 2.72 15.36
N GLY A 177 -1.46 3.10 15.72
CA GLY A 177 -0.87 2.80 17.03
C GLY A 177 -0.46 1.34 17.22
N ILE A 178 -0.15 0.62 16.14
CA ILE A 178 0.30 -0.77 16.21
C ILE A 178 1.71 -0.80 16.82
N PRO A 179 1.91 -1.43 17.99
CA PRO A 179 3.15 -1.31 18.76
C PRO A 179 4.42 -1.76 18.00
N TYR A 180 4.38 -2.88 17.29
CA TYR A 180 5.54 -3.41 16.58
C TYR A 180 6.00 -2.49 15.42
N ALA A 181 5.07 -1.76 14.79
CA ALA A 181 5.41 -0.83 13.71
C ALA A 181 6.26 0.31 14.25
N ARG A 182 5.83 0.94 15.35
CA ARG A 182 6.59 1.98 16.03
C ARG A 182 7.94 1.49 16.56
N GLU A 183 7.99 0.27 17.06
CA GLU A 183 9.22 -0.34 17.54
C GLU A 183 10.25 -0.55 16.42
N GLN A 184 9.80 -0.93 15.21
CA GLN A 184 10.67 -1.06 14.05
C GLN A 184 11.29 0.28 13.66
N ASP A 185 10.49 1.36 13.64
CA ASP A 185 11.00 2.72 13.38
C ASP A 185 11.96 3.22 14.46
N ASN A 186 11.70 2.88 15.73
CA ASN A 186 12.61 3.23 16.84
C ASN A 186 13.97 2.54 16.65
N ARG A 187 14.01 1.25 16.29
CA ARG A 187 15.26 0.54 15.99
C ARG A 187 16.02 1.17 14.82
N MET A 188 15.30 1.57 13.75
CA MET A 188 15.90 2.31 12.64
C MET A 188 16.49 3.65 13.11
N SER A 189 15.76 4.38 13.97
CA SER A 189 16.20 5.66 14.52
C SER A 189 17.47 5.51 15.38
N GLU A 190 17.54 4.49 16.22
CA GLU A 190 18.73 4.15 17.01
C GLU A 190 19.93 3.79 16.13
N ALA A 191 19.71 2.98 15.07
CA ALA A 191 20.77 2.66 14.12
C ALA A 191 21.28 3.92 13.40
N ARG A 192 20.37 4.82 12.99
CA ARG A 192 20.73 6.13 12.41
C ARG A 192 21.51 7.00 13.36
N GLN A 193 21.12 7.08 14.62
CA GLN A 193 21.83 7.85 15.64
C GLN A 193 23.29 7.37 15.80
N ARG A 194 23.49 6.06 15.80
CA ARG A 194 24.84 5.45 15.88
C ARG A 194 25.60 5.43 14.56
N ILE A 195 24.97 5.85 13.48
CA ILE A 195 25.49 5.72 12.09
C ILE A 195 25.87 4.25 11.79
N ASP A 196 25.05 3.34 12.28
CA ASP A 196 25.17 1.90 12.08
C ASP A 196 24.46 1.49 10.78
N TRP A 197 25.21 1.46 9.69
CA TRP A 197 24.67 1.14 8.36
C TRP A 197 24.10 -0.28 8.28
N GLU A 198 24.73 -1.26 8.90
CA GLU A 198 24.24 -2.63 8.91
C GLU A 198 22.92 -2.74 9.70
N GLY A 199 22.85 -2.07 10.85
CA GLY A 199 21.60 -1.95 11.60
C GLY A 199 20.49 -1.26 10.82
N MET A 200 20.80 -0.19 10.07
CA MET A 200 19.83 0.47 9.19
C MET A 200 19.35 -0.44 8.07
N PHE A 201 20.23 -1.19 7.40
CA PHE A 201 19.84 -2.14 6.36
C PHE A 201 18.98 -3.27 6.93
N ALA A 202 19.31 -3.78 8.10
CA ALA A 202 18.54 -4.84 8.76
C ALA A 202 17.11 -4.39 9.13
N CYS A 203 16.88 -3.09 9.36
CA CYS A 203 15.55 -2.54 9.63
C CYS A 203 14.77 -2.13 8.38
N ALA A 204 15.43 -2.05 7.22
CA ALA A 204 14.82 -1.53 5.99
C ALA A 204 13.74 -2.49 5.43
N ILE A 205 12.66 -1.94 4.85
CA ILE A 205 11.65 -2.72 4.13
C ILE A 205 12.24 -3.39 2.87
N ASP A 206 13.18 -2.71 2.20
CA ASP A 206 13.97 -3.24 1.09
C ASP A 206 15.47 -3.06 1.38
N PRO A 207 16.08 -4.00 2.12
CA PRO A 207 17.48 -3.89 2.52
C PRO A 207 18.45 -3.98 1.34
N GLU A 208 18.10 -4.76 0.30
CA GLU A 208 18.93 -4.93 -0.88
C GLU A 208 19.01 -3.62 -1.69
N LYS A 209 17.89 -2.97 -1.95
CA LYS A 209 17.85 -1.66 -2.64
C LYS A 209 18.61 -0.60 -1.84
N ALA A 210 18.39 -0.55 -0.52
CA ALA A 210 19.05 0.41 0.36
C ALA A 210 20.60 0.24 0.34
N ARG A 211 21.08 -1.01 0.43
CA ARG A 211 22.51 -1.34 0.35
C ARG A 211 23.10 -0.97 -1.02
N ASN A 212 22.46 -1.39 -2.11
CA ASN A 212 22.91 -1.11 -3.46
C ASN A 212 23.03 0.40 -3.74
N TYR A 213 22.09 1.20 -3.23
CA TYR A 213 22.15 2.66 -3.35
C TYR A 213 23.33 3.23 -2.56
N PHE A 214 23.55 2.76 -1.35
CA PHE A 214 24.68 3.20 -0.52
C PHE A 214 26.02 2.85 -1.17
N GLU A 215 26.20 1.62 -1.62
CA GLU A 215 27.43 1.10 -2.22
C GLU A 215 27.73 1.69 -3.60
N SER A 216 26.69 2.10 -4.35
CA SER A 216 26.86 2.71 -5.68
C SER A 216 27.63 4.05 -5.66
N ARG A 217 27.63 4.72 -4.52
CA ARG A 217 28.40 5.97 -4.29
C ARG A 217 28.99 5.94 -2.87
N PRO A 218 30.09 5.19 -2.66
CA PRO A 218 30.65 5.03 -1.33
C PRO A 218 31.14 6.38 -0.77
N PRO A 219 31.00 6.59 0.53
CA PRO A 219 31.50 7.79 1.18
C PRO A 219 33.05 7.84 1.17
N GLN A 220 33.61 9.04 1.13
CA GLN A 220 35.03 9.26 1.26
C GLN A 220 35.52 9.02 2.70
N GLU A 221 34.66 9.22 3.68
CA GLU A 221 34.94 9.03 5.10
C GLU A 221 34.11 7.88 5.69
N ARG A 222 34.72 7.12 6.61
CA ARG A 222 34.01 6.09 7.38
C ARG A 222 32.91 6.74 8.24
N HIS A 223 31.81 6.03 8.42
CA HIS A 223 30.67 6.44 9.25
C HIS A 223 29.88 7.67 8.73
N THR A 224 29.94 7.95 7.44
CA THR A 224 29.05 8.94 6.79
C THR A 224 28.46 8.36 5.51
N CYS A 225 27.54 9.08 4.85
CA CYS A 225 27.17 8.81 3.46
C CYS A 225 27.78 9.89 2.56
N SER A 226 27.82 9.61 1.26
CA SER A 226 28.36 10.55 0.27
C SER A 226 27.54 11.84 0.12
N MET A 227 26.29 11.89 0.65
CA MET A 227 25.43 13.07 0.55
C MET A 227 25.92 14.23 1.42
N CYS A 228 26.23 13.98 2.69
CA CYS A 228 26.59 15.02 3.65
C CYS A 228 28.10 15.04 3.95
N GLY A 229 28.80 13.89 3.82
CA GLY A 229 30.23 13.79 4.12
C GLY A 229 30.60 14.34 5.49
N LYS A 230 31.56 15.25 5.53
CA LYS A 230 32.03 15.94 6.77
C LYS A 230 30.91 16.73 7.48
N MET A 231 29.89 17.17 6.77
CA MET A 231 28.77 17.98 7.30
C MET A 231 27.59 17.12 7.78
N CYS A 232 27.79 15.84 8.04
CA CYS A 232 26.72 14.95 8.52
C CYS A 232 26.16 15.43 9.86
N ALA A 233 24.86 15.76 9.89
CA ALA A 233 24.19 16.28 11.08
C ALA A 233 24.27 15.30 12.26
N MET A 234 24.04 14.00 12.00
CA MET A 234 24.13 12.98 13.07
C MET A 234 25.53 12.88 13.66
N ARG A 235 26.56 12.85 12.81
CA ARG A 235 27.96 12.83 13.24
C ARG A 235 28.31 14.08 14.07
N THR A 236 27.92 15.25 13.58
CA THR A 236 28.18 16.52 14.26
C THR A 236 27.49 16.58 15.63
N SER A 237 26.20 16.22 15.67
CA SER A 237 25.44 16.20 16.93
C SER A 237 26.05 15.21 17.94
N ASN A 238 26.43 14.00 17.50
CA ASN A 238 27.05 13.01 18.38
C ASN A 238 28.38 13.50 18.95
N ARG A 239 29.24 14.16 18.15
CA ARG A 239 30.48 14.75 18.61
C ARG A 239 30.25 15.82 19.67
N ILE A 240 29.32 16.73 19.44
CA ILE A 240 28.95 17.79 20.41
C ILE A 240 28.44 17.18 21.72
N LEU A 241 27.55 16.19 21.64
CA LEU A 241 27.00 15.52 22.82
C LEU A 241 28.04 14.73 23.61
N ASN A 242 29.10 14.26 22.94
CA ASN A 242 30.23 13.60 23.57
C ASN A 242 31.29 14.59 24.13
N GLY A 243 31.07 15.90 24.01
CA GLY A 243 31.98 16.94 24.47
C GLY A 243 33.22 17.14 23.57
N GLU A 244 33.11 16.72 22.30
CA GLU A 244 34.17 16.93 21.31
C GLU A 244 34.02 18.31 20.64
N ASP A 245 35.15 18.98 20.40
CA ASP A 245 35.18 20.22 19.62
C ASP A 245 34.85 19.93 18.14
N VAL A 246 33.93 20.71 17.60
CA VAL A 246 33.50 20.62 16.20
C VAL A 246 33.89 21.90 15.47
N THR A 247 34.90 21.79 14.61
CA THR A 247 35.24 22.85 13.65
C THR A 247 34.80 22.47 12.26
N PHE A 248 34.04 23.36 11.59
CA PHE A 248 33.57 23.16 10.22
C PHE A 248 34.61 23.59 9.16
N CYS A 249 35.64 24.30 9.59
CA CYS A 249 36.75 24.73 8.76
C CYS A 249 38.04 24.10 9.28
N GLU A 250 38.47 22.96 8.73
CA GLU A 250 39.92 22.72 8.62
C GLU A 250 40.36 23.65 7.48
N ALA A 251 40.94 24.79 7.82
CA ALA A 251 41.69 25.58 6.88
C ALA A 251 42.74 24.67 6.25
N ASP A 252 42.84 24.71 4.92
CA ASP A 252 43.91 24.07 4.16
C ASP A 252 45.29 24.44 4.73
N SER A 253 45.79 23.64 5.66
CA SER A 253 47.14 23.75 6.16
C SER A 253 47.97 22.57 5.66
N GLU A 254 47.99 22.42 4.33
CA GLU A 254 49.04 21.65 3.63
C GLU A 254 49.37 22.30 2.32
N GLN A 255 50.03 23.45 2.41
CA GLN A 255 51.01 23.93 1.40
C GLN A 255 52.12 24.67 2.13
N SER A 256 53.13 23.92 2.51
CA SER A 256 54.49 24.44 2.71
C SER A 256 55.50 23.31 2.49
#